data_f9f8f2f9308f7c81b62ee132cdc5af5d
#
_entry.id   f9f8f2f9308f7c81b62ee132cdc5af5d
#
_cell.length_a   1.000
_cell.length_b   1.000
_cell.length_c   1.000
_cell.angle_alpha   90.00
_cell.angle_beta   90.00
_cell.angle_gamma   90.00
#
_symmetry.space_group_name_H-M   'P 1'
#
loop_
_entity.id
_entity.type
_entity.pdbx_description
1 polymer ?
#
loop_
_entity_poly.entity_id
_entity_poly.type
_entity_poly.pdbx_seq_one_letter_code
_entity_poly.pdbx_strand_id
1 'polypeptide(L)'
;MKYLRRAYKFAIVTAVCAYAFVHFSSPVSLFRVFFSGLKNPSQALPLIEGAAKALRYDQIATFSAGAIWTMFSFADLKKAKKMTTGWAGIVGLFAGTTIVAGPGAAMGVMWAWREEILAKRKTGNEKKVELC
;
A
#
# COMPACT_ATOMS: atom_id res chain seq x y z
N MET A 1 2.95 -21.50 4.10
CA MET A 1 2.55 -20.49 3.11
C MET A 1 1.04 -20.36 2.90
N LYS A 2 0.23 -21.42 3.00
CA LYS A 2 -1.24 -21.34 2.76
C LYS A 2 -1.95 -20.35 3.71
N TYR A 3 -1.62 -20.32 4.99
CA TYR A 3 -2.23 -19.42 5.99
C TYR A 3 -1.86 -17.95 5.76
N LEU A 4 -0.62 -17.67 5.43
CA LEU A 4 -0.14 -16.31 5.13
C LEU A 4 -0.88 -15.70 3.93
N ARG A 5 -1.04 -16.48 2.85
CA ARG A 5 -1.83 -16.05 1.68
C ARG A 5 -3.30 -15.77 2.03
N ARG A 6 -3.91 -16.55 2.93
CA ARG A 6 -5.29 -16.28 3.39
C ARG A 6 -5.37 -14.99 4.20
N ALA A 7 -4.40 -14.74 5.09
CA ALA A 7 -4.33 -13.52 5.88
C ALA A 7 -4.21 -12.27 5.00
N TYR A 8 -3.32 -12.29 4.00
CA TYR A 8 -3.20 -11.17 3.06
C TYR A 8 -4.46 -10.94 2.23
N LYS A 9 -5.08 -12.01 1.71
CA LYS A 9 -6.34 -11.90 0.97
C LYS A 9 -7.43 -11.27 1.84
N PHE A 10 -7.56 -11.71 3.09
CA PHE A 10 -8.54 -11.14 4.01
C PHE A 10 -8.27 -9.66 4.28
N ALA A 11 -7.03 -9.28 4.59
CA ALA A 11 -6.65 -7.90 4.83
C ALA A 11 -6.89 -6.99 3.61
N ILE A 12 -6.53 -7.45 2.40
CA ILE A 12 -6.76 -6.72 1.16
C ILE A 12 -8.27 -6.54 0.90
N VAL A 13 -9.07 -7.60 1.03
CA VAL A 13 -10.52 -7.54 0.83
C VAL A 13 -11.16 -6.56 1.82
N THR A 14 -10.79 -6.63 3.10
CA THR A 14 -11.30 -5.71 4.12
C THR A 14 -10.93 -4.25 3.79
N ALA A 15 -9.69 -4.00 3.37
CA ALA A 15 -9.25 -2.65 2.97
C ALA A 15 -10.01 -2.12 1.75
N VAL A 16 -10.24 -2.96 0.73
CA VAL A 16 -11.02 -2.61 -0.46
C VAL A 16 -12.48 -2.32 -0.11
N CYS A 17 -13.10 -3.17 0.72
CA CYS A 17 -14.49 -2.96 1.15
C CYS A 17 -14.64 -1.65 1.95
N ALA A 18 -13.70 -1.37 2.87
CA ALA A 18 -13.70 -0.13 3.62
C ALA A 18 -13.53 1.10 2.72
N TYR A 19 -12.61 1.03 1.76
CA TYR A 19 -12.38 2.10 0.78
C TYR A 19 -13.62 2.34 -0.08
N ALA A 20 -14.21 1.28 -0.63
CA ALA A 20 -15.43 1.35 -1.44
C ALA A 20 -16.60 1.91 -0.62
N PHE A 21 -16.80 1.43 0.61
CA PHE A 21 -17.84 1.93 1.49
C PHE A 21 -17.72 3.43 1.73
N VAL A 22 -16.52 3.92 2.07
CA VAL A 22 -16.28 5.36 2.27
C VAL A 22 -16.48 6.13 0.97
N HIS A 23 -16.02 5.60 -0.16
CA HIS A 23 -16.14 6.27 -1.46
C HIS A 23 -17.61 6.44 -1.90
N PHE A 24 -18.44 5.42 -1.69
CA PHE A 24 -19.85 5.46 -2.09
C PHE A 24 -20.78 6.12 -1.05
N SER A 25 -20.41 6.06 0.24
CA SER A 25 -21.24 6.63 1.32
C SER A 25 -20.93 8.10 1.61
N SER A 26 -19.75 8.58 1.22
CA SER A 26 -19.36 9.97 1.49
C SER A 26 -19.87 10.93 0.41
N PRO A 27 -20.61 11.98 0.77
CA PRO A 27 -21.03 13.03 -0.16
C PRO A 27 -19.86 13.93 -0.60
N VAL A 28 -18.69 13.80 0.03
CA VAL A 28 -17.50 14.61 -0.24
C VAL A 28 -16.43 13.76 -0.92
N SER A 29 -15.91 14.23 -2.06
CA SER A 29 -14.81 13.56 -2.75
C SER A 29 -13.59 13.39 -1.83
N LEU A 30 -13.05 12.18 -1.75
CA LEU A 30 -11.85 11.85 -0.99
C LEU A 30 -10.68 12.77 -1.35
N PHE A 31 -10.54 13.12 -2.62
CA PHE A 31 -9.52 14.06 -3.09
C PHE A 31 -9.65 15.42 -2.40
N ARG A 32 -10.88 15.94 -2.29
CA ARG A 32 -11.14 17.20 -1.60
C ARG A 32 -10.84 17.10 -0.11
N VAL A 33 -11.17 15.97 0.52
CA VAL A 33 -10.86 15.73 1.93
C VAL A 33 -9.36 15.78 2.20
N PHE A 34 -8.55 15.18 1.32
CA PHE A 34 -7.10 15.14 1.51
C PHE A 34 -6.39 16.46 1.16
N PHE A 35 -6.85 17.19 0.14
CA PHE A 35 -6.11 18.33 -0.42
C PHE A 35 -6.67 19.71 -0.08
N SER A 36 -7.93 19.84 0.33
CA SER A 36 -8.54 21.16 0.57
C SER A 36 -8.04 21.90 1.81
N GLY A 37 -7.41 21.22 2.75
CA GLY A 37 -6.96 21.79 4.02
C GLY A 37 -5.52 22.34 4.05
N LEU A 38 -4.80 22.26 2.93
CA LEU A 38 -3.39 22.67 2.87
C LEU A 38 -3.20 24.20 2.71
N LYS A 39 -4.26 24.95 2.43
CA LYS A 39 -4.15 26.35 2.01
C LYS A 39 -4.09 27.39 3.13
N ASN A 40 -4.47 27.12 4.38
CA ASN A 40 -4.44 28.12 5.47
C ASN A 40 -3.95 27.50 6.81
N PRO A 41 -2.66 27.60 7.14
CA PRO A 41 -2.11 27.05 8.38
C PRO A 41 -2.33 27.91 9.64
N SER A 42 -2.83 29.13 9.51
CA SER A 42 -2.71 30.16 10.57
C SER A 42 -4.00 30.57 11.30
N GLN A 43 -5.15 29.92 11.06
CA GLN A 43 -6.34 30.20 11.83
C GLN A 43 -6.55 29.21 12.98
N ALA A 44 -6.81 29.74 14.18
CA ALA A 44 -7.27 28.95 15.32
C ALA A 44 -8.57 28.24 14.96
N LEU A 45 -8.48 26.95 14.65
CA LEU A 45 -9.60 26.13 14.23
C LEU A 45 -10.38 25.65 15.46
N PRO A 46 -11.72 25.53 15.37
CA PRO A 46 -12.50 24.81 16.37
C PRO A 46 -11.92 23.42 16.63
N LEU A 47 -12.05 22.89 17.83
CA LEU A 47 -11.42 21.63 18.27
C LEU A 47 -11.64 20.47 17.27
N ILE A 48 -12.86 20.37 16.71
CA ILE A 48 -13.24 19.32 15.75
C ILE A 48 -12.46 19.48 14.41
N GLU A 49 -12.32 20.69 13.91
CA GLU A 49 -11.57 20.95 12.68
C GLU A 49 -10.05 20.76 12.89
N GLY A 50 -9.54 21.11 14.06
CA GLY A 50 -8.17 20.88 14.45
C GLY A 50 -7.84 19.38 14.52
N ALA A 51 -8.70 18.60 15.14
CA ALA A 51 -8.57 17.14 15.20
C ALA A 51 -8.65 16.49 13.81
N ALA A 52 -9.60 16.89 12.98
CA ALA A 52 -9.72 16.39 11.60
C ALA A 52 -8.48 16.72 10.77
N LYS A 53 -7.89 17.90 10.96
CA LYS A 53 -6.65 18.31 10.29
C LYS A 53 -5.45 17.47 10.76
N ALA A 54 -5.32 17.23 12.06
CA ALA A 54 -4.26 16.39 12.62
C ALA A 54 -4.33 14.95 12.09
N LEU A 55 -5.52 14.32 12.11
CA LEU A 55 -5.75 12.99 11.55
C LEU A 55 -5.40 12.90 10.06
N ARG A 56 -5.68 13.94 9.30
CA ARG A 56 -5.33 14.00 7.88
C ARG A 56 -3.83 13.99 7.65
N TYR A 57 -3.08 14.79 8.41
CA TYR A 57 -1.62 14.79 8.34
C TYR A 57 -1.02 13.46 8.78
N ASP A 58 -1.56 12.87 9.82
CA ASP A 58 -1.14 11.54 10.29
C ASP A 58 -1.36 10.47 9.21
N GLN A 59 -2.51 10.47 8.55
CA GLN A 59 -2.76 9.57 7.42
C GLN A 59 -1.78 9.77 6.26
N ILE A 60 -1.52 11.02 5.86
CA ILE A 60 -0.58 11.31 4.79
C ILE A 60 0.84 10.85 5.17
N ALA A 61 1.27 11.11 6.39
CA ALA A 61 2.57 10.69 6.89
C ALA A 61 2.69 9.15 6.92
N THR A 62 1.68 8.47 7.45
CA THR A 62 1.64 7.01 7.55
C THR A 62 1.67 6.35 6.18
N PHE A 63 0.85 6.81 5.22
CA PHE A 63 0.85 6.25 3.88
C PHE A 63 2.13 6.55 3.11
N SER A 64 2.71 7.74 3.29
CA SER A 64 4.00 8.09 2.69
C SER A 64 5.12 7.22 3.23
N ALA A 65 5.18 7.01 4.55
CA ALA A 65 6.15 6.12 5.18
C ALA A 65 6.00 4.67 4.68
N GLY A 66 4.76 4.17 4.60
CA GLY A 66 4.48 2.83 4.07
C GLY A 66 4.85 2.68 2.60
N ALA A 67 4.62 3.71 1.77
CA ALA A 67 5.04 3.72 0.37
C ALA A 67 6.56 3.68 0.24
N ILE A 68 7.28 4.50 0.99
CA ILE A 68 8.76 4.52 1.03
C ILE A 68 9.29 3.16 1.46
N TRP A 69 8.77 2.59 2.53
CA TRP A 69 9.14 1.25 3.01
C TRP A 69 8.93 0.17 1.96
N THR A 70 7.79 0.21 1.27
CA THR A 70 7.48 -0.70 0.17
C THR A 70 8.51 -0.57 -0.96
N MET A 71 8.83 0.65 -1.38
CA MET A 71 9.84 0.88 -2.41
C MET A 71 11.23 0.38 -2.01
N PHE A 72 11.68 0.61 -0.78
CA PHE A 72 12.94 0.03 -0.28
C PHE A 72 12.93 -1.49 -0.31
N SER A 73 11.84 -2.14 0.09
CA SER A 73 11.70 -3.59 0.04
C SER A 73 11.84 -4.16 -1.38
N PHE A 74 11.33 -3.46 -2.40
CA PHE A 74 11.52 -3.82 -3.80
C PHE A 74 12.92 -3.48 -4.32
N ALA A 75 13.55 -2.42 -3.83
CA ALA A 75 14.95 -2.10 -4.14
C ALA A 75 15.88 -3.22 -3.69
N ASP A 76 15.67 -3.79 -2.51
CA ASP A 76 16.44 -4.91 -1.99
C ASP A 76 16.24 -6.18 -2.83
N LEU A 77 15.01 -6.47 -3.27
CA LEU A 77 14.75 -7.58 -4.19
C LEU A 77 15.46 -7.41 -5.54
N LYS A 78 15.54 -6.19 -6.06
CA LYS A 78 16.28 -5.88 -7.29
C LYS A 78 17.79 -6.00 -7.10
N LYS A 79 18.35 -5.44 -6.02
CA LYS A 79 19.78 -5.59 -5.68
C LYS A 79 20.17 -7.06 -5.54
N ALA A 80 19.31 -7.86 -4.93
CA ALA A 80 19.51 -9.31 -4.80
C ALA A 80 19.27 -10.09 -6.09
N LYS A 81 19.05 -9.42 -7.24
CA LYS A 81 18.72 -10.02 -8.55
C LYS A 81 17.56 -11.02 -8.49
N LYS A 82 16.62 -10.79 -7.57
CA LYS A 82 15.46 -11.66 -7.34
C LYS A 82 14.24 -11.25 -8.19
N MET A 83 14.32 -10.13 -8.88
CA MET A 83 13.22 -9.56 -9.64
C MET A 83 13.73 -8.93 -10.94
N THR A 84 13.03 -9.22 -12.04
CA THR A 84 13.33 -8.66 -13.37
C THR A 84 12.45 -7.46 -13.73
N THR A 85 11.35 -7.25 -13.01
CA THR A 85 10.40 -6.16 -13.29
C THR A 85 11.05 -4.79 -13.13
N GLY A 86 10.81 -3.93 -14.11
CA GLY A 86 11.30 -2.54 -14.11
C GLY A 86 10.63 -1.69 -13.03
N TRP A 87 11.27 -0.59 -12.63
CA TRP A 87 10.72 0.36 -11.67
C TRP A 87 9.36 0.93 -12.09
N ALA A 88 9.20 1.21 -13.39
CA ALA A 88 7.93 1.71 -13.94
C ALA A 88 6.77 0.74 -13.67
N GLY A 89 7.00 -0.57 -13.77
CA GLY A 89 5.97 -1.57 -13.46
C GLY A 89 5.61 -1.60 -11.96
N ILE A 90 6.61 -1.47 -11.07
CA ILE A 90 6.41 -1.46 -9.63
C ILE A 90 5.61 -0.23 -9.20
N VAL A 91 6.05 0.95 -9.66
CA VAL A 91 5.39 2.23 -9.34
C VAL A 91 4.01 2.30 -9.98
N GLY A 92 3.87 1.85 -11.24
CA GLY A 92 2.59 1.83 -11.94
C GLY A 92 1.56 0.92 -11.28
N LEU A 93 1.97 -0.28 -10.83
CA LEU A 93 1.08 -1.17 -10.08
C LEU A 93 0.67 -0.56 -8.74
N PHE A 94 1.62 0.02 -8.00
CA PHE A 94 1.32 0.68 -6.72
C PHE A 94 0.35 1.85 -6.90
N ALA A 95 0.64 2.75 -7.84
CA ALA A 95 -0.21 3.91 -8.12
C ALA A 95 -1.60 3.50 -8.63
N GLY A 96 -1.68 2.58 -9.58
CA GLY A 96 -2.94 2.07 -10.12
C GLY A 96 -3.80 1.42 -9.05
N THR A 97 -3.20 0.57 -8.20
CA THR A 97 -3.92 -0.08 -7.09
C THR A 97 -4.36 0.95 -6.05
N THR A 98 -3.55 1.98 -5.79
CA THR A 98 -3.90 3.06 -4.86
C THR A 98 -5.14 3.82 -5.32
N ILE A 99 -5.23 4.11 -6.62
CA ILE A 99 -6.39 4.85 -7.19
C ILE A 99 -7.66 3.98 -7.16
N VAL A 100 -7.56 2.71 -7.53
CA VAL A 100 -8.73 1.82 -7.68
C VAL A 100 -9.21 1.25 -6.36
N ALA A 101 -8.30 0.82 -5.50
CA ALA A 101 -8.61 0.04 -4.30
C ALA A 101 -8.20 0.73 -2.98
N GLY A 102 -7.59 1.91 -3.09
CA GLY A 102 -7.11 2.68 -1.95
C GLY A 102 -5.68 2.32 -1.51
N PRO A 103 -5.02 3.23 -0.76
CA PRO A 103 -3.61 3.08 -0.39
C PRO A 103 -3.33 1.88 0.53
N GLY A 104 -4.26 1.54 1.40
CA GLY A 104 -4.13 0.37 2.28
C GLY A 104 -4.12 -0.96 1.50
N ALA A 105 -5.01 -1.10 0.52
CA ALA A 105 -5.04 -2.26 -0.36
C ALA A 105 -3.79 -2.34 -1.25
N ALA A 106 -3.30 -1.19 -1.75
CA ALA A 106 -2.07 -1.12 -2.54
C ALA A 106 -0.87 -1.67 -1.78
N MET A 107 -0.68 -1.27 -0.53
CA MET A 107 0.38 -1.82 0.34
C MET A 107 0.22 -3.32 0.54
N GLY A 108 -0.98 -3.81 0.79
CA GLY A 108 -1.27 -5.23 0.94
C GLY A 108 -0.94 -6.05 -0.31
N VAL A 109 -1.32 -5.56 -1.48
CA VAL A 109 -1.04 -6.19 -2.79
C VAL A 109 0.47 -6.25 -3.05
N MET A 110 1.18 -5.14 -2.84
CA MET A 110 2.62 -5.08 -3.03
C MET A 110 3.35 -6.02 -2.08
N TRP A 111 2.93 -6.08 -0.84
CA TRP A 111 3.51 -6.99 0.14
C TRP A 111 3.26 -8.46 -0.21
N ALA A 112 2.04 -8.82 -0.60
CA ALA A 112 1.70 -10.16 -1.07
C ALA A 112 2.53 -10.57 -2.30
N TRP A 113 2.73 -9.65 -3.24
CA TRP A 113 3.58 -9.88 -4.42
C TRP A 113 5.04 -10.13 -4.04
N ARG A 114 5.59 -9.32 -3.12
CA ARG A 114 6.93 -9.53 -2.57
C ARG A 114 7.10 -10.94 -1.98
N GLU A 115 6.17 -11.37 -1.16
CA GLU A 115 6.21 -12.70 -0.54
C GLU A 115 6.11 -13.83 -1.57
N GLU A 116 5.32 -13.65 -2.63
CA GLU A 116 5.26 -14.64 -3.71
C GLU A 116 6.59 -14.79 -4.47
N ILE A 117 7.28 -13.68 -4.73
CA ILE A 117 8.59 -13.70 -5.37
C ILE A 117 9.59 -14.49 -4.51
N LEU A 118 9.59 -14.24 -3.20
CA LEU A 118 10.47 -14.95 -2.25
C LEU A 118 10.13 -16.45 -2.16
N ALA A 119 8.85 -16.80 -2.15
CA ALA A 119 8.39 -18.17 -2.06
C ALA A 119 8.76 -19.01 -3.29
N LYS A 120 8.57 -18.47 -4.49
CA LYS A 120 8.90 -19.17 -5.75
C LYS A 120 10.38 -19.54 -5.83
N ARG A 121 11.27 -18.69 -5.31
CA ARG A 121 12.71 -18.98 -5.29
C ARG A 121 13.12 -20.05 -4.29
N LYS A 122 12.46 -20.13 -3.13
CA LYS A 122 12.74 -21.16 -2.16
C LYS A 122 12.48 -22.55 -2.75
N THR A 123 11.34 -22.72 -3.40
CA THR A 123 10.95 -23.96 -4.07
C THR A 123 11.86 -24.32 -5.26
N GLY A 124 12.36 -23.32 -5.99
CA GLY A 124 13.29 -23.54 -7.10
C GLY A 124 14.68 -24.00 -6.64
N ASN A 125 15.15 -23.49 -5.50
CA ASN A 125 16.44 -23.92 -4.91
C ASN A 125 16.37 -25.33 -4.30
N GLU A 126 15.28 -25.67 -3.63
CA GLU A 126 15.07 -27.02 -3.09
C GLU A 126 15.13 -28.08 -4.19
N LYS A 127 14.42 -27.85 -5.33
CA LYS A 127 14.48 -28.76 -6.47
C LYS A 127 15.86 -28.90 -7.12
N LYS A 128 16.69 -27.86 -7.05
CA LYS A 128 18.04 -27.90 -7.63
C LYS A 128 19.02 -28.69 -6.75
N VAL A 129 18.81 -28.71 -5.44
CA VAL A 129 19.59 -29.49 -4.49
C VAL A 129 19.22 -30.98 -4.53
N GLU A 130 17.94 -31.31 -4.81
CA GLU A 130 17.49 -32.71 -4.96
C GLU A 130 17.97 -33.37 -6.27
N LEU A 131 18.41 -32.57 -7.26
CA LEU A 131 18.87 -33.08 -8.57
C LEU A 131 20.41 -33.17 -8.69
N CYS A 132 21.16 -32.76 -7.66
CA CYS A 132 22.62 -32.92 -7.54
C CYS A 132 22.97 -34.00 -6.57
#